data_30b05f33f8ca72d40945420a168b992a
#
_entry.id   30b05f33f8ca72d40945420a168b992a
#
_cell.length_a   1.000
_cell.length_b   1.000
_cell.length_c   1.000
_cell.angle_alpha   90.00
_cell.angle_beta   90.00
_cell.angle_gamma   90.00
#
_symmetry.space_group_name_H-M   'P 1'
#
loop_
_entity.id
_entity.type
_entity.pdbx_description
1 polymer ?
#
loop_
_entity_poly.entity_id
_entity_poly.type
_entity_poly.pdbx_seq_one_letter_code
_entity_poly.pdbx_strand_id
1 'polypeptide(L)'
;IPKDADDKAGKPVVLLDGWGFHDTHETLNSFVWGPDGWLYGNHGVFTHSVVGKPGTPSEQRRKLNAGVWRLHPRTRAFEVFAEGTSNPWGIAFNDEGEAFISACVIDHLWHLTETGYYHRQGGPYPPFTWKIESIVSHKHQKAAYCGIHWYDSDAYPEQYRKQLYMGNIHGSCINADSIERFESTYKASPEPDLL
;
A
#
# COMPACT_ATOMS: atom_id res chain seq x y z
N ILE A 1 17.57 -11.12 4.62
CA ILE A 1 18.88 -11.82 4.66
C ILE A 1 19.24 -11.97 6.13
N PRO A 2 19.45 -13.22 6.62
CA PRO A 2 19.88 -13.43 8.01
C PRO A 2 21.25 -12.75 8.23
N LYS A 3 21.47 -12.29 9.45
CA LYS A 3 22.77 -11.79 9.90
C LYS A 3 23.49 -12.87 10.71
N ASP A 4 24.80 -12.90 10.64
CA ASP A 4 25.64 -13.68 11.54
C ASP A 4 25.96 -12.91 12.84
N ALA A 5 26.77 -13.53 13.71
CA ALA A 5 27.17 -12.90 14.98
C ALA A 5 27.99 -11.59 14.82
N ASP A 6 28.56 -11.37 13.64
CA ASP A 6 29.34 -10.18 13.30
C ASP A 6 28.53 -9.14 12.54
N ASP A 7 27.18 -9.26 12.51
CA ASP A 7 26.26 -8.40 11.74
C ASP A 7 26.49 -8.41 10.22
N LYS A 8 27.21 -9.37 9.69
CA LYS A 8 27.42 -9.54 8.25
C LYS A 8 26.20 -10.21 7.61
N ALA A 9 25.92 -9.80 6.38
CA ALA A 9 24.85 -10.41 5.59
C ALA A 9 25.18 -11.89 5.29
N GLY A 10 24.34 -12.79 5.78
CA GLY A 10 24.42 -14.20 5.46
C GLY A 10 23.87 -14.52 4.06
N LYS A 11 23.77 -15.81 3.74
CA LYS A 11 23.22 -16.24 2.45
C LYS A 11 21.75 -15.80 2.31
N PRO A 12 21.35 -15.17 1.19
CA PRO A 12 19.96 -14.82 0.93
C PRO A 12 19.06 -16.05 0.92
N VAL A 13 17.87 -15.91 1.51
CA VAL A 13 16.81 -16.91 1.44
C VAL A 13 15.62 -16.29 0.71
N VAL A 14 15.23 -16.89 -0.43
CA VAL A 14 14.05 -16.47 -1.17
C VAL A 14 12.80 -16.99 -0.45
N LEU A 15 11.97 -16.09 0.03
CA LEU A 15 10.72 -16.42 0.73
C LEU A 15 9.55 -16.57 -0.23
N LEU A 16 9.48 -15.71 -1.24
CA LEU A 16 8.46 -15.68 -2.27
C LEU A 16 9.10 -15.39 -3.63
N ASP A 17 8.59 -16.01 -4.67
CA ASP A 17 8.95 -15.77 -6.05
C ASP A 17 7.70 -15.64 -6.95
N GLY A 18 7.90 -15.45 -8.25
CA GLY A 18 6.80 -15.29 -9.21
C GLY A 18 6.30 -13.85 -9.34
N TRP A 19 7.05 -12.88 -8.87
CA TRP A 19 6.79 -11.46 -9.06
C TRP A 19 7.03 -11.06 -10.51
N GLY A 20 6.03 -10.39 -11.10
CA GLY A 20 6.14 -9.83 -12.44
C GLY A 20 6.94 -8.53 -12.48
N PHE A 21 7.38 -8.16 -13.69
CA PHE A 21 8.13 -6.93 -13.96
C PHE A 21 7.83 -6.35 -15.35
N HIS A 22 6.62 -6.59 -15.85
CA HIS A 22 6.17 -6.12 -17.17
C HIS A 22 6.14 -4.60 -17.25
N ASP A 23 5.66 -3.98 -16.18
CA ASP A 23 5.81 -2.55 -15.94
C ASP A 23 6.66 -2.35 -14.69
N THR A 24 7.87 -1.83 -14.86
CA THR A 24 8.82 -1.67 -13.75
C THR A 24 8.44 -0.59 -12.76
N HIS A 25 7.50 0.30 -13.10
CA HIS A 25 6.94 1.30 -12.17
C HIS A 25 5.87 0.71 -11.25
N GLU A 26 5.42 -0.51 -11.55
CA GLU A 26 4.29 -1.15 -10.88
C GLU A 26 4.62 -2.52 -10.25
N THR A 27 5.89 -2.78 -10.05
CA THR A 27 6.36 -3.99 -9.36
C THR A 27 6.02 -3.96 -7.87
N LEU A 28 6.32 -5.05 -7.16
CA LEU A 28 6.19 -5.05 -5.70
C LEU A 28 7.04 -3.93 -5.07
N ASN A 29 6.45 -3.23 -4.10
CA ASN A 29 7.08 -2.09 -3.44
C ASN A 29 6.55 -1.87 -2.01
N SER A 30 7.08 -0.86 -1.31
CA SER A 30 6.55 -0.32 -0.06
C SER A 30 6.47 -1.32 1.08
N PHE A 31 7.58 -1.95 1.41
CA PHE A 31 7.64 -2.88 2.54
C PHE A 31 7.48 -2.14 3.87
N VAL A 32 6.41 -2.46 4.61
CA VAL A 32 6.13 -1.89 5.93
C VAL A 32 5.63 -2.95 6.90
N TRP A 33 6.04 -2.86 8.15
CA TRP A 33 5.50 -3.70 9.21
C TRP A 33 4.16 -3.14 9.69
N GLY A 34 3.12 -3.96 9.62
CA GLY A 34 1.83 -3.63 10.19
C GLY A 34 1.79 -3.79 11.71
N PRO A 35 0.81 -3.18 12.39
CA PRO A 35 0.66 -3.29 13.84
C PRO A 35 0.33 -4.72 14.31
N ASP A 36 -0.16 -5.56 13.41
CA ASP A 36 -0.41 -6.99 13.59
C ASP A 36 0.85 -7.87 13.47
N GLY A 37 2.00 -7.27 13.15
CA GLY A 37 3.27 -7.96 12.99
C GLY A 37 3.48 -8.66 11.64
N TRP A 38 2.61 -8.43 10.65
CA TRP A 38 2.82 -8.86 9.27
C TRP A 38 3.64 -7.85 8.49
N LEU A 39 4.38 -8.32 7.51
CA LEU A 39 5.04 -7.48 6.52
C LEU A 39 4.08 -7.25 5.35
N TYR A 40 3.75 -6.01 5.10
CA TYR A 40 2.90 -5.58 3.99
C TYR A 40 3.71 -5.05 2.82
N GLY A 41 3.11 -5.08 1.64
CA GLY A 41 3.66 -4.46 0.45
C GLY A 41 2.59 -4.23 -0.62
N ASN A 42 2.91 -3.36 -1.55
CA ASN A 42 2.04 -2.96 -2.67
C ASN A 42 2.40 -3.67 -3.97
N HIS A 43 1.46 -3.63 -4.91
CA HIS A 43 1.61 -4.12 -6.28
C HIS A 43 0.68 -3.36 -7.22
N GLY A 44 1.19 -2.92 -8.35
CA GLY A 44 0.43 -2.11 -9.31
C GLY A 44 -0.41 -2.90 -10.32
N VAL A 45 -1.18 -2.18 -11.13
CA VAL A 45 -2.25 -2.72 -11.99
C VAL A 45 -1.75 -3.30 -13.31
N PHE A 46 -0.66 -2.78 -13.88
CA PHE A 46 -0.15 -3.22 -15.18
C PHE A 46 0.97 -4.26 -15.10
N THR A 47 1.32 -4.69 -13.91
CA THR A 47 2.19 -5.83 -13.69
C THR A 47 1.39 -7.02 -13.16
N HIS A 48 1.56 -8.17 -13.76
CA HIS A 48 0.88 -9.40 -13.35
C HIS A 48 1.89 -10.33 -12.65
N SER A 49 1.52 -10.82 -11.48
CA SER A 49 2.33 -11.73 -10.68
C SER A 49 1.58 -13.01 -10.36
N VAL A 50 2.32 -14.10 -10.20
CA VAL A 50 1.81 -15.40 -9.76
C VAL A 50 2.68 -15.87 -8.60
N VAL A 51 2.38 -15.36 -7.41
CA VAL A 51 3.27 -15.36 -6.25
C VAL A 51 3.09 -16.61 -5.39
N GLY A 52 4.19 -17.18 -4.97
CA GLY A 52 4.20 -18.32 -4.06
C GLY A 52 5.58 -18.56 -3.45
N LYS A 53 5.65 -19.55 -2.56
CA LYS A 53 6.94 -20.03 -2.07
C LYS A 53 7.71 -20.70 -3.21
N PRO A 54 9.04 -20.62 -3.25
CA PRO A 54 9.83 -21.35 -4.24
C PRO A 54 9.46 -22.83 -4.31
N GLY A 55 9.29 -23.33 -5.53
CA GLY A 55 8.86 -24.71 -5.78
C GLY A 55 7.35 -24.97 -5.71
N THR A 56 6.53 -23.98 -5.33
CA THR A 56 5.06 -24.12 -5.38
C THR A 56 4.59 -24.19 -6.83
N PRO A 57 3.77 -25.18 -7.21
CA PRO A 57 3.16 -25.26 -8.54
C PRO A 57 2.33 -24.01 -8.89
N SER A 58 2.31 -23.63 -10.15
CA SER A 58 1.68 -22.38 -10.61
C SER A 58 0.18 -22.29 -10.25
N GLU A 59 -0.53 -23.40 -10.31
CA GLU A 59 -1.96 -23.49 -9.97
C GLU A 59 -2.28 -23.29 -8.48
N GLN A 60 -1.29 -23.42 -7.63
CA GLN A 60 -1.40 -23.22 -6.18
C GLN A 60 -0.91 -21.83 -5.73
N ARG A 61 -0.35 -21.06 -6.65
CA ARG A 61 0.14 -19.71 -6.38
C ARG A 61 -0.99 -18.69 -6.42
N ARG A 62 -0.79 -17.57 -5.74
CA ARG A 62 -1.72 -16.44 -5.75
C ARG A 62 -1.45 -15.54 -6.94
N LYS A 63 -2.49 -15.32 -7.76
CA LYS A 63 -2.46 -14.28 -8.79
C LYS A 63 -2.63 -12.93 -8.11
N LEU A 64 -1.82 -11.97 -8.49
CA LEU A 64 -1.86 -10.61 -7.96
C LEU A 64 -1.65 -9.62 -9.10
N ASN A 65 -2.55 -8.65 -9.15
CA ASN A 65 -2.53 -7.53 -10.08
C ASN A 65 -3.36 -6.40 -9.46
N ALA A 66 -2.74 -5.32 -9.10
CA ALA A 66 -3.29 -4.23 -8.29
C ALA A 66 -3.76 -4.69 -6.90
N GLY A 67 -3.02 -4.35 -5.88
CA GLY A 67 -3.43 -4.67 -4.52
C GLY A 67 -2.32 -4.54 -3.50
N VAL A 68 -2.71 -4.87 -2.30
CA VAL A 68 -1.82 -4.96 -1.14
C VAL A 68 -1.73 -6.41 -0.70
N TRP A 69 -0.54 -6.85 -0.48
CA TRP A 69 -0.24 -8.19 0.02
C TRP A 69 0.42 -8.12 1.39
N ARG A 70 0.39 -9.25 2.12
CA ARG A 70 1.11 -9.39 3.39
C ARG A 70 1.78 -10.74 3.52
N LEU A 71 2.87 -10.77 4.28
CA LEU A 71 3.66 -11.96 4.60
C LEU A 71 3.84 -12.08 6.12
N HIS A 72 3.44 -13.20 6.69
CA HIS A 72 3.67 -13.47 8.10
C HIS A 72 5.13 -13.93 8.33
N PRO A 73 5.91 -13.25 9.19
CA PRO A 73 7.37 -13.47 9.27
C PRO A 73 7.75 -14.85 9.79
N ARG A 74 6.97 -15.44 10.68
CA ARG A 74 7.26 -16.75 11.28
C ARG A 74 6.73 -17.92 10.46
N THR A 75 5.44 -17.89 10.11
CA THR A 75 4.78 -18.99 9.38
C THR A 75 5.07 -18.94 7.90
N ARG A 76 5.50 -17.78 7.37
CA ARG A 76 5.69 -17.50 5.95
C ARG A 76 4.39 -17.68 5.15
N ALA A 77 3.25 -17.48 5.80
CA ALA A 77 1.98 -17.39 5.12
C ALA A 77 1.96 -16.12 4.27
N PHE A 78 1.54 -16.24 3.02
CA PHE A 78 1.38 -15.14 2.07
C PHE A 78 -0.09 -14.98 1.76
N GLU A 79 -0.57 -13.75 1.83
CA GLU A 79 -1.96 -13.40 1.58
C GLU A 79 -2.06 -12.14 0.72
N VAL A 80 -3.10 -12.06 -0.09
CA VAL A 80 -3.55 -10.81 -0.69
C VAL A 80 -4.48 -10.16 0.32
N PHE A 81 -4.07 -9.02 0.86
CA PHE A 81 -4.81 -8.31 1.90
C PHE A 81 -6.02 -7.56 1.32
N ALA A 82 -5.80 -6.83 0.22
CA ALA A 82 -6.83 -6.08 -0.47
C ALA A 82 -6.50 -5.99 -1.96
N GLU A 83 -7.51 -5.88 -2.81
CA GLU A 83 -7.35 -5.82 -4.26
C GLU A 83 -7.93 -4.54 -4.84
N GLY A 84 -7.39 -4.10 -5.95
CA GLY A 84 -7.84 -2.91 -6.67
C GLY A 84 -6.87 -1.74 -6.58
N THR A 85 -7.39 -0.53 -6.79
CA THR A 85 -6.65 0.72 -6.96
C THR A 85 -5.87 0.79 -8.29
N SER A 86 -4.74 1.48 -8.34
CA SER A 86 -3.96 1.59 -9.57
C SER A 86 -2.50 1.23 -9.33
N ASN A 87 -1.65 2.23 -9.17
CA ASN A 87 -0.24 2.07 -8.86
C ASN A 87 0.04 2.63 -7.45
N PRO A 88 -0.20 1.85 -6.39
CA PRO A 88 0.03 2.31 -5.04
C PRO A 88 1.53 2.32 -4.71
N TRP A 89 1.96 3.40 -4.06
CA TRP A 89 3.32 3.59 -3.56
C TRP A 89 3.27 4.11 -2.13
N GLY A 90 3.34 3.23 -1.17
CA GLY A 90 3.31 3.52 0.25
C GLY A 90 2.10 2.93 0.97
N ILE A 91 2.32 2.49 2.19
CA ILE A 91 1.32 2.03 3.14
C ILE A 91 1.60 2.71 4.46
N ALA A 92 0.59 3.24 5.10
CA ALA A 92 0.67 3.77 6.46
C ALA A 92 -0.43 3.18 7.33
N PHE A 93 -0.19 3.12 8.61
CA PHE A 93 -1.19 2.74 9.61
C PHE A 93 -1.39 3.91 10.57
N ASN A 94 -2.64 4.23 10.89
CA ASN A 94 -2.96 5.23 11.91
C ASN A 94 -2.88 4.65 13.32
N ASP A 95 -3.19 5.45 14.33
CA ASP A 95 -3.13 5.04 15.75
C ASP A 95 -4.09 3.90 16.09
N GLU A 96 -5.16 3.74 15.31
CA GLU A 96 -6.14 2.67 15.47
C GLU A 96 -5.72 1.37 14.77
N GLY A 97 -4.59 1.40 14.02
CA GLY A 97 -4.10 0.27 13.25
C GLY A 97 -4.77 0.10 11.88
N GLU A 98 -5.56 1.07 11.45
CA GLU A 98 -6.21 1.07 10.14
C GLU A 98 -5.22 1.41 9.02
N ALA A 99 -5.32 0.69 7.91
CA ALA A 99 -4.38 0.79 6.81
C ALA A 99 -4.80 1.83 5.75
N PHE A 100 -3.84 2.63 5.31
CA PHE A 100 -4.02 3.62 4.25
C PHE A 100 -2.95 3.47 3.18
N ILE A 101 -3.33 3.69 1.93
CA ILE A 101 -2.38 3.76 0.81
C ILE A 101 -2.57 5.04 0.01
N SER A 102 -1.49 5.51 -0.58
CA SER A 102 -1.53 6.47 -1.66
C SER A 102 -1.45 5.77 -3.01
N ALA A 103 -2.17 6.25 -4.02
CA ALA A 103 -2.15 5.70 -5.36
C ALA A 103 -1.98 6.79 -6.42
N CYS A 104 -1.36 6.42 -7.55
CA CYS A 104 -1.20 7.29 -8.71
C CYS A 104 -2.39 7.18 -9.65
N VAL A 105 -2.61 8.22 -10.46
CA VAL A 105 -3.50 8.31 -11.64
C VAL A 105 -4.99 8.43 -11.32
N ILE A 106 -5.52 7.59 -10.44
CA ILE A 106 -6.89 7.70 -9.93
C ILE A 106 -6.88 8.49 -8.62
N ASP A 107 -7.89 8.34 -7.79
CA ASP A 107 -7.91 9.02 -6.49
C ASP A 107 -6.68 8.65 -5.66
N HIS A 108 -6.20 9.60 -4.88
CA HIS A 108 -4.88 9.49 -4.29
C HIS A 108 -4.85 8.78 -2.93
N LEU A 109 -5.94 8.72 -2.19
CA LEU A 109 -5.94 8.20 -0.81
C LEU A 109 -7.07 7.22 -0.57
N TRP A 110 -6.73 6.08 0.01
CA TRP A 110 -7.62 4.95 0.23
C TRP A 110 -7.46 4.41 1.64
N HIS A 111 -8.58 4.13 2.30
CA HIS A 111 -8.64 3.34 3.52
C HIS A 111 -8.86 1.88 3.15
N LEU A 112 -7.97 0.98 3.58
CA LEU A 112 -8.00 -0.43 3.23
C LEU A 112 -8.53 -1.30 4.36
N THR A 113 -9.39 -2.23 4.01
CA THR A 113 -9.85 -3.30 4.89
C THR A 113 -9.41 -4.66 4.33
N GLU A 114 -9.23 -5.62 5.21
CA GLU A 114 -8.91 -7.00 4.80
C GLU A 114 -10.01 -7.55 3.89
N THR A 115 -9.59 -8.20 2.79
CA THR A 115 -10.45 -8.72 1.71
C THR A 115 -11.24 -7.66 0.93
N GLY A 116 -10.97 -6.37 1.14
CA GLY A 116 -11.61 -5.28 0.41
C GLY A 116 -11.28 -5.33 -1.08
N TYR A 117 -12.28 -5.00 -1.92
CA TYR A 117 -12.10 -4.87 -3.36
C TYR A 117 -12.41 -3.44 -3.79
N TYR A 118 -11.41 -2.76 -4.29
CA TYR A 118 -11.43 -1.31 -4.52
C TYR A 118 -11.63 -0.98 -5.98
N HIS A 119 -12.18 0.20 -6.24
CA HIS A 119 -12.19 0.76 -7.58
C HIS A 119 -10.78 0.74 -8.16
N ARG A 120 -10.65 0.30 -9.43
CA ARG A 120 -9.34 0.13 -10.07
C ARG A 120 -9.24 0.88 -11.38
N GLN A 121 -8.03 1.29 -11.70
CA GLN A 121 -7.73 2.01 -12.94
C GLN A 121 -8.06 1.19 -14.20
N GLY A 122 -7.89 -0.11 -14.14
CA GLY A 122 -8.11 -0.98 -15.29
C GLY A 122 -8.22 -2.45 -14.95
N GLY A 123 -8.58 -3.24 -15.94
CA GLY A 123 -8.79 -4.68 -15.81
C GLY A 123 -10.20 -5.07 -15.35
N PRO A 124 -10.56 -6.34 -15.48
CA PRO A 124 -11.88 -6.82 -15.12
C PRO A 124 -12.06 -6.89 -13.60
N TYR A 125 -13.30 -6.74 -13.17
CA TYR A 125 -13.73 -7.04 -11.79
C TYR A 125 -14.32 -8.45 -11.74
N PRO A 126 -14.16 -9.14 -10.62
CA PRO A 126 -14.94 -10.36 -10.37
C PRO A 126 -16.44 -10.07 -10.45
N PRO A 127 -17.26 -11.01 -10.94
CA PRO A 127 -18.71 -10.84 -10.97
C PRO A 127 -19.26 -10.55 -9.57
N PHE A 128 -20.26 -9.68 -9.51
CA PHE A 128 -20.99 -9.33 -8.26
C PHE A 128 -20.11 -8.70 -7.16
N THR A 129 -18.95 -8.17 -7.52
CA THR A 129 -18.04 -7.52 -6.56
C THR A 129 -18.53 -6.12 -6.22
N TRP A 130 -18.68 -5.85 -4.93
CA TRP A 130 -18.83 -4.49 -4.44
C TRP A 130 -17.49 -3.78 -4.55
N LYS A 131 -17.47 -2.62 -5.18
CA LYS A 131 -16.27 -1.80 -5.35
C LYS A 131 -16.27 -0.73 -4.28
N ILE A 132 -15.24 -0.75 -3.44
CA ILE A 132 -15.04 0.28 -2.43
C ILE A 132 -14.39 1.49 -3.12
N GLU A 133 -14.92 2.66 -2.86
CA GLU A 133 -14.40 3.92 -3.39
C GLU A 133 -13.31 4.50 -2.48
N SER A 134 -12.62 5.52 -3.00
CA SER A 134 -11.63 6.28 -2.24
C SER A 134 -12.27 7.07 -1.09
N ILE A 135 -11.45 7.55 -0.18
CA ILE A 135 -11.90 8.39 0.95
C ILE A 135 -11.79 9.88 0.67
N VAL A 136 -11.46 10.26 -0.57
CA VAL A 136 -11.26 11.65 -0.99
C VAL A 136 -12.37 12.14 -1.93
N SER A 137 -12.75 13.40 -1.78
CA SER A 137 -13.62 14.12 -2.71
C SER A 137 -12.91 15.30 -3.39
N HIS A 138 -11.63 15.46 -3.14
CA HIS A 138 -10.76 16.51 -3.68
C HIS A 138 -9.59 15.89 -4.44
N LYS A 139 -8.87 16.74 -5.17
CA LYS A 139 -7.62 16.37 -5.82
C LYS A 139 -6.57 17.40 -5.44
N HIS A 140 -5.42 16.92 -5.01
CA HIS A 140 -4.22 17.74 -5.02
C HIS A 140 -3.79 18.01 -6.46
N GLN A 141 -2.72 18.80 -6.64
CA GLN A 141 -2.16 19.09 -7.95
C GLN A 141 -1.79 17.81 -8.71
N LYS A 142 -1.28 17.93 -9.92
CA LYS A 142 -0.85 16.80 -10.75
C LYS A 142 -0.15 15.74 -9.93
N ALA A 143 -0.70 14.57 -9.89
CA ALA A 143 -0.26 13.52 -8.99
C ALA A 143 0.55 12.44 -9.69
N ALA A 144 1.71 12.15 -9.13
CA ALA A 144 2.26 10.82 -8.98
C ALA A 144 2.74 10.73 -7.54
N TYR A 145 1.99 10.05 -6.71
CA TYR A 145 2.33 9.94 -5.29
C TYR A 145 3.37 8.85 -5.07
N CYS A 146 4.34 9.11 -4.21
CA CYS A 146 5.33 8.15 -3.76
C CYS A 146 5.52 8.25 -2.26
N GLY A 147 5.20 7.16 -1.58
CA GLY A 147 5.21 7.11 -0.13
C GLY A 147 3.99 7.76 0.51
N ILE A 148 3.67 7.29 1.68
CA ILE A 148 2.66 7.84 2.58
C ILE A 148 3.13 7.64 4.01
N HIS A 149 2.86 8.58 4.88
CA HIS A 149 3.23 8.51 6.28
C HIS A 149 2.14 9.08 7.16
N TRP A 150 1.70 8.32 8.15
CA TRP A 150 0.90 8.83 9.25
C TRP A 150 1.80 9.50 10.27
N TYR A 151 1.56 10.78 10.53
CA TYR A 151 2.37 11.52 11.46
C TYR A 151 1.62 11.78 12.77
N ASP A 152 2.08 11.17 13.86
CA ASP A 152 1.57 11.39 15.20
C ASP A 152 2.73 11.46 16.23
N SER A 153 3.60 12.44 16.06
CA SER A 153 4.74 12.71 16.93
C SER A 153 4.68 14.14 17.47
N ASP A 154 5.29 14.36 18.60
CA ASP A 154 5.43 15.69 19.22
C ASP A 154 6.70 16.45 18.77
N ALA A 155 7.44 15.89 17.79
CA ALA A 155 8.62 16.55 17.22
C ALA A 155 8.30 17.81 16.41
N TYR A 156 7.08 17.89 15.84
CA TYR A 156 6.55 19.07 15.15
C TYR A 156 5.36 19.66 15.91
N PRO A 157 4.98 20.93 15.63
CA PRO A 157 3.80 21.57 16.22
C PRO A 157 2.52 20.76 16.04
N GLU A 158 1.56 20.91 16.93
CA GLU A 158 0.32 20.14 16.99
C GLU A 158 -0.48 20.16 15.68
N GLN A 159 -0.45 21.27 14.96
CA GLN A 159 -1.13 21.45 13.67
C GLN A 159 -0.70 20.47 12.58
N TYR A 160 0.45 19.81 12.72
CA TYR A 160 0.94 18.81 11.76
C TYR A 160 0.64 17.36 12.18
N ARG A 161 0.06 17.16 13.34
CA ARG A 161 -0.20 15.82 13.86
C ARG A 161 -1.49 15.25 13.30
N LYS A 162 -1.59 13.92 13.33
CA LYS A 162 -2.75 13.14 12.90
C LYS A 162 -3.17 13.44 11.45
N GLN A 163 -2.17 13.55 10.61
CA GLN A 163 -2.31 13.76 9.18
C GLN A 163 -1.53 12.71 8.40
N LEU A 164 -1.99 12.45 7.20
CA LEU A 164 -1.32 11.60 6.20
C LEU A 164 -0.53 12.49 5.24
N TYR A 165 0.76 12.28 5.17
CA TYR A 165 1.67 13.01 4.30
C TYR A 165 2.08 12.15 3.11
N MET A 166 2.02 12.69 1.90
CA MET A 166 2.29 11.99 0.66
C MET A 166 3.23 12.81 -0.22
N GLY A 167 4.35 12.20 -0.64
CA GLY A 167 5.22 12.82 -1.63
C GLY A 167 4.53 12.91 -2.99
N ASN A 168 4.53 14.08 -3.61
CA ASN A 168 3.96 14.30 -4.93
C ASN A 168 5.06 14.70 -5.91
N ILE A 169 5.49 13.75 -6.75
CA ILE A 169 6.60 13.93 -7.69
C ILE A 169 6.29 15.02 -8.71
N HIS A 170 5.07 15.05 -9.24
CA HIS A 170 4.66 16.02 -10.27
C HIS A 170 4.32 17.40 -9.71
N GLY A 171 3.90 17.45 -8.45
CA GLY A 171 3.65 18.71 -7.75
C GLY A 171 4.93 19.31 -7.16
N SER A 172 5.99 18.50 -7.03
CA SER A 172 7.23 18.86 -6.31
C SER A 172 6.94 19.34 -4.90
N CYS A 173 6.03 18.67 -4.22
CA CYS A 173 5.55 19.03 -2.88
C CYS A 173 5.29 17.78 -2.04
N ILE A 174 5.03 17.99 -0.76
CA ILE A 174 4.48 16.98 0.15
C ILE A 174 3.07 17.42 0.49
N ASN A 175 2.09 16.73 -0.08
CA ASN A 175 0.69 16.95 0.23
C ASN A 175 0.32 16.37 1.58
N ALA A 176 -0.65 16.98 2.24
CA ALA A 176 -1.17 16.53 3.52
C ALA A 176 -2.69 16.40 3.46
N ASP A 177 -3.20 15.36 4.08
CA ASP A 177 -4.63 15.15 4.30
C ASP A 177 -4.89 14.82 5.76
N SER A 178 -5.85 15.51 6.36
CA SER A 178 -6.46 15.08 7.61
C SER A 178 -7.52 14.01 7.31
N ILE A 179 -7.73 13.10 8.26
CA ILE A 179 -8.74 12.05 8.16
C ILE A 179 -9.69 12.12 9.34
N GLU A 180 -10.97 11.95 9.06
CA GLU A 180 -12.02 11.87 10.06
C GLU A 180 -12.81 10.56 9.88
N ARG A 181 -13.11 9.90 11.01
CA ARG A 181 -13.94 8.68 10.99
C ARG A 181 -15.31 9.00 10.42
N PHE A 182 -15.73 8.23 9.45
CA PHE A 182 -17.04 8.35 8.83
C PHE A 182 -17.65 6.95 8.67
N GLU A 183 -18.65 6.65 9.51
CA GLU A 183 -19.28 5.32 9.57
C GLU A 183 -18.23 4.21 9.78
N SER A 184 -18.13 3.27 8.85
CA SER A 184 -17.15 2.17 8.87
C SER A 184 -15.84 2.48 8.14
N THR A 185 -15.66 3.72 7.69
CA THR A 185 -14.48 4.18 6.95
C THR A 185 -14.04 5.57 7.42
N TYR A 186 -13.36 6.32 6.56
CA TYR A 186 -12.89 7.68 6.80
C TYR A 186 -13.30 8.60 5.65
N LYS A 187 -13.29 9.88 5.92
CA LYS A 187 -13.23 10.96 4.92
C LYS A 187 -11.93 11.71 5.09
N ALA A 188 -11.29 12.03 3.98
CA ALA A 188 -10.10 12.84 3.98
C ALA A 188 -10.40 14.27 3.49
N SER A 189 -9.71 15.23 4.09
CA SER A 189 -9.77 16.65 3.74
C SER A 189 -8.37 17.19 3.47
N PRO A 190 -8.19 18.05 2.45
CA PRO A 190 -6.88 18.58 2.12
C PRO A 190 -6.41 19.56 3.20
N GLU A 191 -5.17 19.43 3.56
CA GLU A 191 -4.45 20.36 4.42
C GLU A 191 -3.39 21.13 3.62
N PRO A 192 -2.83 22.22 4.16
CA PRO A 192 -1.73 22.91 3.50
C PRO A 192 -0.55 21.95 3.24
N ASP A 193 0.06 22.09 2.06
CA ASP A 193 1.27 21.34 1.72
C ASP A 193 2.37 21.59 2.76
N LEU A 194 3.12 20.54 3.12
CA LEU A 194 4.23 20.68 4.06
C LEU A 194 5.43 21.38 3.41
N LEU A 195 5.66 21.15 2.11
CA LEU A 195 6.69 21.78 1.26
C LEU A 195 6.09 22.06 -0.11
#